data_9ec4db9dcb750050c6bd02db9cd46595
#
_entry.id   9ec4db9dcb750050c6bd02db9cd46595
#
_cell.length_a   1.000
_cell.length_b   1.000
_cell.length_c   1.000
_cell.angle_alpha   90.00
_cell.angle_beta   90.00
_cell.angle_gamma   90.00
#
_symmetry.space_group_name_H-M   'P 1'
#
loop_
_entity.id
_entity.type
_entity.pdbx_description
1 polymer ?
#
loop_
_entity_poly.entity_id
_entity_poly.type
_entity_poly.pdbx_seq_one_letter_code
_entity_poly.pdbx_strand_id
1 'polypeptide(L)'
;DFRTYIEKLSEISEITISDYNDMILALRKRHDYFAEQGCKLSDHGIEEFYAEDYTEGEIKTIFNKIYGGSELTKEEVLKFKSAMLIVLGEMDWEKGWTQQFHYGAIRNNNSRMFKQLGPDTGFDSIGEFATAKAMSKFLDRLNSKGKLTKTILYNLNPCANEVIATMIGNFQDGSIPGKIQFGSGWWFLDQKDGMERQLNALSLLGLLSRFVGMLTDSRSFLSYPRHEYFRRTLCNLLGCDVE
;
A
#
# COMPACT_ATOMS: atom_id res chain seq x y z
N ASP A 1 2.28 7.29 -19.16
CA ASP A 1 3.69 7.43 -19.45
C ASP A 1 4.37 8.21 -18.31
N PHE A 2 5.57 7.75 -17.89
CA PHE A 2 6.32 8.34 -16.77
C PHE A 2 6.70 9.80 -17.05
N ARG A 3 7.12 10.11 -18.27
CA ARG A 3 7.50 11.46 -18.64
C ARG A 3 6.34 12.44 -18.53
N THR A 4 5.19 12.08 -19.01
CA THR A 4 3.94 12.88 -18.87
C THR A 4 3.57 13.11 -17.39
N TYR A 5 3.81 12.10 -16.54
CA TYR A 5 3.62 12.25 -15.10
C TYR A 5 4.60 13.29 -14.52
N ILE A 6 5.90 13.24 -14.89
CA ILE A 6 6.92 14.18 -14.41
C ILE A 6 6.62 15.61 -14.90
N GLU A 7 6.18 15.77 -16.14
CA GLU A 7 5.78 17.07 -16.69
C GLU A 7 4.61 17.68 -15.89
N LYS A 8 3.57 16.88 -15.59
CA LYS A 8 2.47 17.33 -14.72
C LYS A 8 2.91 17.65 -13.31
N LEU A 9 3.77 16.81 -12.73
CA LEU A 9 4.29 17.05 -11.38
C LEU A 9 5.10 18.36 -11.34
N SER A 10 5.92 18.60 -12.35
CA SER A 10 6.67 19.86 -12.51
C SER A 10 5.74 21.08 -12.57
N GLU A 11 4.69 21.01 -13.37
CA GLU A 11 3.69 22.05 -13.50
C GLU A 11 2.99 22.36 -12.15
N ILE A 12 2.39 21.34 -11.53
CA ILE A 12 1.59 21.54 -10.31
C ILE A 12 2.42 21.82 -9.05
N SER A 13 3.70 21.44 -9.06
CA SER A 13 4.63 21.76 -7.98
C SER A 13 5.36 23.09 -8.19
N GLU A 14 5.31 23.66 -9.38
CA GLU A 14 6.09 24.84 -9.79
C GLU A 14 7.61 24.63 -9.60
N ILE A 15 8.06 23.39 -9.77
CA ILE A 15 9.47 23.00 -9.69
C ILE A 15 9.87 22.43 -11.05
N THR A 16 10.87 23.00 -11.69
CA THR A 16 11.45 22.40 -12.90
C THR A 16 12.16 21.11 -12.51
N ILE A 17 11.65 19.98 -12.99
CA ILE A 17 12.24 18.67 -12.70
C ILE A 17 13.22 18.33 -13.82
N SER A 18 14.51 18.37 -13.51
CA SER A 18 15.59 18.01 -14.40
C SER A 18 16.34 16.74 -13.98
N ASP A 19 16.27 16.39 -12.71
CA ASP A 19 16.91 15.22 -12.14
C ASP A 19 16.06 14.54 -11.06
N TYR A 20 16.58 13.47 -10.48
CA TYR A 20 15.92 12.73 -9.40
C TYR A 20 15.67 13.58 -8.16
N ASN A 21 16.60 14.44 -7.77
CA ASN A 21 16.45 15.26 -6.56
C ASN A 21 15.35 16.29 -6.73
N ASP A 22 15.22 16.88 -7.91
CA ASP A 22 14.14 17.81 -8.26
C ASP A 22 12.78 17.10 -8.18
N MET A 23 12.70 15.85 -8.68
CA MET A 23 11.47 15.04 -8.56
C MET A 23 11.11 14.82 -7.09
N ILE A 24 12.05 14.45 -6.22
CA ILE A 24 11.80 14.27 -4.80
C ILE A 24 11.35 15.58 -4.14
N LEU A 25 11.98 16.71 -4.50
CA LEU A 25 11.57 18.02 -4.00
C LEU A 25 10.13 18.38 -4.42
N ALA A 26 9.78 18.11 -5.67
CA ALA A 26 8.43 18.32 -6.18
C ALA A 26 7.39 17.45 -5.45
N LEU A 27 7.70 16.16 -5.21
CA LEU A 27 6.86 15.26 -4.44
C LEU A 27 6.69 15.77 -3.00
N ARG A 28 7.77 16.22 -2.33
CA ARG A 28 7.69 16.80 -0.99
C ARG A 28 6.80 18.03 -0.95
N LYS A 29 6.92 18.95 -1.92
CA LYS A 29 6.05 20.13 -2.00
C LYS A 29 4.58 19.73 -2.12
N ARG A 30 4.27 18.68 -2.89
CA ARG A 30 2.89 18.17 -2.99
C ARG A 30 2.41 17.48 -1.70
N HIS A 31 3.28 16.71 -1.07
CA HIS A 31 2.99 16.07 0.21
C HIS A 31 2.73 17.11 1.32
N ASP A 32 3.53 18.19 1.38
CA ASP A 32 3.33 19.31 2.29
C ASP A 32 1.98 19.99 2.04
N TYR A 33 1.64 20.24 0.78
CA TYR A 33 0.34 20.80 0.41
C TYR A 33 -0.81 19.93 0.92
N PHE A 34 -0.76 18.61 0.72
CA PHE A 34 -1.80 17.73 1.24
C PHE A 34 -1.86 17.72 2.77
N ALA A 35 -0.71 17.82 3.44
CA ALA A 35 -0.68 17.96 4.91
C ALA A 35 -1.37 19.25 5.37
N GLU A 36 -1.15 20.36 4.70
CA GLU A 36 -1.81 21.65 4.96
C GLU A 36 -3.33 21.58 4.74
N GLN A 37 -3.78 20.75 3.77
CA GLN A 37 -5.21 20.48 3.55
C GLN A 37 -5.81 19.50 4.56
N GLY A 38 -5.04 19.06 5.55
CA GLY A 38 -5.51 18.18 6.62
C GLY A 38 -5.38 16.68 6.34
N CYS A 39 -4.66 16.27 5.30
CA CYS A 39 -4.37 14.87 5.02
C CYS A 39 -3.60 14.23 6.18
N LYS A 40 -3.95 12.99 6.53
CA LYS A 40 -3.40 12.23 7.66
C LYS A 40 -2.93 10.83 7.29
N LEU A 41 -3.11 10.45 6.03
CA LEU A 41 -2.73 9.12 5.56
C LEU A 41 -2.36 9.15 4.07
N SER A 42 -1.56 8.17 3.67
CA SER A 42 -1.28 7.80 2.29
C SER A 42 -1.83 6.41 1.98
N ASP A 43 -2.03 6.11 0.71
CA ASP A 43 -2.45 4.80 0.25
C ASP A 43 -1.72 4.40 -1.03
N HIS A 44 -1.22 3.17 -1.08
CA HIS A 44 -0.46 2.62 -2.17
C HIS A 44 -1.09 1.32 -2.68
N GLY A 45 -1.57 1.33 -3.92
CA GLY A 45 -1.94 0.11 -4.65
C GLY A 45 -0.72 -0.47 -5.36
N ILE A 46 -0.23 -1.61 -4.90
CA ILE A 46 0.94 -2.29 -5.46
C ILE A 46 0.63 -3.75 -5.77
N GLU A 47 1.33 -4.36 -6.72
CA GLU A 47 1.18 -5.79 -7.00
C GLU A 47 1.78 -6.61 -5.86
N GLU A 48 3.03 -6.28 -5.48
CA GLU A 48 3.79 -6.89 -4.41
C GLU A 48 4.67 -5.85 -3.72
N PHE A 49 5.27 -6.18 -2.58
CA PHE A 49 6.24 -5.31 -1.94
C PHE A 49 7.56 -5.32 -2.71
N TYR A 50 8.13 -4.12 -2.86
CA TYR A 50 9.42 -3.89 -3.50
C TYR A 50 10.46 -3.53 -2.45
N ALA A 51 11.54 -4.28 -2.36
CA ALA A 51 12.60 -4.07 -1.37
C ALA A 51 14.00 -4.47 -1.89
N GLU A 52 14.25 -4.21 -3.16
CA GLU A 52 15.57 -4.44 -3.74
C GLU A 52 16.64 -3.54 -3.11
N ASP A 53 17.87 -4.03 -3.07
CA ASP A 53 19.01 -3.21 -2.66
C ASP A 53 19.40 -2.28 -3.79
N TYR A 54 19.71 -1.05 -3.43
CA TYR A 54 20.12 -0.01 -4.37
C TYR A 54 21.05 0.99 -3.71
N THR A 55 21.81 1.69 -4.53
CA THR A 55 22.54 2.89 -4.14
C THR A 55 21.86 4.13 -4.69
N GLU A 56 22.07 5.27 -4.08
CA GLU A 56 21.51 6.55 -4.57
C GLU A 56 21.98 6.87 -5.99
N GLY A 57 23.25 6.54 -6.32
CA GLY A 57 23.79 6.73 -7.66
C GLY A 57 23.07 5.90 -8.73
N GLU A 58 22.72 4.63 -8.41
CA GLU A 58 21.91 3.80 -9.30
C GLU A 58 20.54 4.43 -9.56
N ILE A 59 19.86 4.90 -8.50
CA ILE A 59 18.52 5.50 -8.65
C ILE A 59 18.56 6.77 -9.50
N LYS A 60 19.55 7.63 -9.31
CA LYS A 60 19.75 8.82 -10.16
C LYS A 60 19.99 8.42 -11.62
N THR A 61 20.78 7.40 -11.86
CA THR A 61 21.04 6.88 -13.21
C THR A 61 19.77 6.31 -13.85
N ILE A 62 18.98 5.53 -13.09
CA ILE A 62 17.71 4.95 -13.55
C ILE A 62 16.71 6.07 -13.87
N PHE A 63 16.60 7.08 -13.01
CA PHE A 63 15.74 8.23 -13.29
C PHE A 63 16.12 8.91 -14.61
N ASN A 64 17.41 9.20 -14.84
CA ASN A 64 17.88 9.83 -16.07
C ASN A 64 17.58 8.99 -17.31
N LYS A 65 17.70 7.65 -17.20
CA LYS A 65 17.35 6.74 -18.30
C LYS A 65 15.87 6.83 -18.67
N ILE A 66 14.96 6.68 -17.69
CA ILE A 66 13.52 6.69 -17.96
C ILE A 66 13.03 8.09 -18.38
N TYR A 67 13.58 9.15 -17.79
CA TYR A 67 13.25 10.53 -18.15
C TYR A 67 13.73 10.86 -19.57
N GLY A 68 14.88 10.31 -19.98
CA GLY A 68 15.41 10.41 -21.35
C GLY A 68 14.68 9.52 -22.38
N GLY A 69 13.66 8.74 -21.95
CA GLY A 69 12.87 7.87 -22.83
C GLY A 69 13.50 6.51 -23.13
N SER A 70 14.53 6.11 -22.38
CA SER A 70 15.12 4.78 -22.50
C SER A 70 14.33 3.74 -21.74
N GLU A 71 14.26 2.51 -22.27
CA GLU A 71 13.67 1.38 -21.56
C GLU A 71 14.52 0.96 -20.35
N LEU A 72 13.85 0.59 -19.27
CA LEU A 72 14.48 0.05 -18.07
C LEU A 72 14.47 -1.48 -18.10
N THR A 73 15.51 -2.09 -17.55
CA THR A 73 15.47 -3.52 -17.22
C THR A 73 14.50 -3.79 -16.08
N LYS A 74 14.08 -5.04 -15.93
CA LYS A 74 13.22 -5.44 -14.80
C LYS A 74 13.86 -5.12 -13.45
N GLU A 75 15.15 -5.34 -13.31
CA GLU A 75 15.90 -5.02 -12.08
C GLU A 75 15.89 -3.51 -11.78
N GLU A 76 16.14 -2.67 -12.77
CA GLU A 76 16.10 -1.21 -12.63
C GLU A 76 14.71 -0.72 -12.20
N VAL A 77 13.64 -1.29 -12.78
CA VAL A 77 12.26 -0.98 -12.36
C VAL A 77 12.02 -1.33 -10.90
N LEU A 78 12.45 -2.51 -10.46
CA LEU A 78 12.27 -2.97 -9.08
C LEU A 78 13.09 -2.12 -8.09
N LYS A 79 14.34 -1.76 -8.43
CA LYS A 79 15.17 -0.86 -7.62
C LYS A 79 14.53 0.53 -7.49
N PHE A 80 14.04 1.09 -8.59
CA PHE A 80 13.39 2.40 -8.57
C PHE A 80 12.12 2.39 -7.72
N LYS A 81 11.25 1.39 -7.90
CA LYS A 81 10.04 1.21 -7.07
C LYS A 81 10.39 1.07 -5.60
N SER A 82 11.43 0.29 -5.27
CA SER A 82 11.91 0.11 -3.89
C SER A 82 12.39 1.43 -3.27
N ALA A 83 13.15 2.22 -4.01
CA ALA A 83 13.60 3.53 -3.55
C ALA A 83 12.42 4.47 -3.31
N MET A 84 11.46 4.51 -4.22
CA MET A 84 10.30 5.38 -4.09
C MET A 84 9.44 5.02 -2.88
N LEU A 85 9.19 3.74 -2.60
CA LEU A 85 8.44 3.32 -1.40
C LEU A 85 9.12 3.77 -0.11
N ILE A 86 10.45 3.70 -0.04
CA ILE A 86 11.20 4.16 1.14
C ILE A 86 11.10 5.68 1.29
N VAL A 87 11.29 6.44 0.21
CA VAL A 87 11.21 7.90 0.24
C VAL A 87 9.82 8.37 0.67
N LEU A 88 8.75 7.77 0.12
CA LEU A 88 7.38 8.10 0.47
C LEU A 88 7.06 7.73 1.93
N GLY A 89 7.51 6.55 2.39
CA GLY A 89 7.37 6.15 3.79
C GLY A 89 8.10 7.07 4.77
N GLU A 90 9.27 7.60 4.40
CA GLU A 90 9.97 8.61 5.20
C GLU A 90 9.22 9.96 5.23
N MET A 91 8.61 10.38 4.11
CA MET A 91 7.76 11.57 4.05
C MET A 91 6.52 11.43 4.95
N ASP A 92 5.88 10.26 4.93
CA ASP A 92 4.74 9.97 5.81
C ASP A 92 5.13 10.01 7.28
N TRP A 93 6.27 9.43 7.63
CA TRP A 93 6.80 9.48 9.00
C TRP A 93 7.06 10.92 9.45
N GLU A 94 7.67 11.77 8.62
CA GLU A 94 7.94 13.18 8.91
C GLU A 94 6.66 13.98 9.26
N LYS A 95 5.53 13.61 8.67
CA LYS A 95 4.21 14.23 8.93
C LYS A 95 3.38 13.49 9.98
N GLY A 96 3.85 12.35 10.48
CA GLY A 96 3.09 11.50 11.40
C GLY A 96 1.86 10.87 10.75
N TRP A 97 1.85 10.72 9.42
CA TRP A 97 0.78 10.09 8.68
C TRP A 97 0.73 8.59 8.90
N THR A 98 -0.41 7.99 8.57
CA THR A 98 -0.57 6.54 8.46
C THR A 98 -0.36 6.15 7.00
N GLN A 99 0.56 5.24 6.72
CA GLN A 99 0.70 4.65 5.39
C GLN A 99 -0.16 3.41 5.25
N GLN A 100 -0.82 3.24 4.12
CA GLN A 100 -1.62 2.08 3.78
C GLN A 100 -1.09 1.41 2.52
N PHE A 101 -1.15 0.08 2.48
CA PHE A 101 -0.76 -0.71 1.32
C PHE A 101 -1.86 -1.69 0.95
N HIS A 102 -2.40 -1.55 -0.24
CA HIS A 102 -3.28 -2.50 -0.90
C HIS A 102 -2.46 -3.32 -1.90
N TYR A 103 -2.25 -4.61 -1.66
CA TYR A 103 -1.39 -5.42 -2.52
C TYR A 103 -2.01 -6.78 -2.88
N GLY A 104 -1.48 -7.38 -3.95
CA GLY A 104 -1.81 -8.74 -4.34
C GLY A 104 -2.76 -8.89 -5.52
N ALA A 105 -3.03 -7.82 -6.28
CA ALA A 105 -3.85 -7.88 -7.48
C ALA A 105 -3.02 -8.09 -8.74
N ILE A 106 -3.46 -9.03 -9.58
CA ILE A 106 -3.02 -9.09 -10.99
C ILE A 106 -4.03 -8.29 -11.80
N ARG A 107 -3.54 -7.22 -12.43
CA ARG A 107 -4.38 -6.27 -13.16
C ARG A 107 -4.45 -6.58 -14.65
N ASN A 108 -5.61 -6.25 -15.25
CA ASN A 108 -5.81 -6.25 -16.69
C ASN A 108 -5.48 -7.61 -17.37
N ASN A 109 -5.91 -8.71 -16.77
CA ASN A 109 -5.61 -10.08 -17.21
C ASN A 109 -6.07 -10.39 -18.64
N ASN A 110 -7.09 -9.67 -19.15
CA ASN A 110 -7.63 -9.87 -20.48
C ASN A 110 -7.16 -8.76 -21.42
N SER A 111 -6.08 -9.00 -22.14
CA SER A 111 -5.47 -8.02 -23.05
C SER A 111 -6.39 -7.56 -24.19
N ARG A 112 -7.31 -8.42 -24.65
CA ARG A 112 -8.30 -8.07 -25.66
C ARG A 112 -9.29 -7.04 -25.11
N MET A 113 -9.81 -7.27 -23.90
CA MET A 113 -10.76 -6.37 -23.26
C MET A 113 -10.08 -5.08 -22.81
N PHE A 114 -8.81 -5.15 -22.36
CA PHE A 114 -8.02 -3.97 -22.06
C PHE A 114 -7.87 -3.03 -23.27
N LYS A 115 -7.62 -3.59 -24.46
CA LYS A 115 -7.55 -2.79 -25.70
C LYS A 115 -8.90 -2.16 -26.08
N GLN A 116 -10.00 -2.81 -25.72
CA GLN A 116 -11.35 -2.37 -26.07
C GLN A 116 -11.94 -1.39 -25.07
N LEU A 117 -11.74 -1.60 -23.77
CA LEU A 117 -12.41 -0.89 -22.68
C LEU A 117 -11.47 -0.05 -21.81
N GLY A 118 -10.16 -0.25 -21.90
CA GLY A 118 -9.18 0.39 -21.04
C GLY A 118 -8.99 -0.31 -19.68
N PRO A 119 -8.25 0.33 -18.77
CA PRO A 119 -7.97 -0.18 -17.43
C PRO A 119 -9.21 -0.10 -16.51
N ASP A 120 -9.15 -0.82 -15.38
CA ASP A 120 -10.15 -0.77 -14.30
C ASP A 120 -11.59 -1.15 -14.72
N THR A 121 -11.71 -2.06 -15.66
CA THR A 121 -13.00 -2.49 -16.23
C THR A 121 -13.43 -3.89 -15.80
N GLY A 122 -12.84 -4.43 -14.71
CA GLY A 122 -13.28 -5.67 -14.06
C GLY A 122 -12.52 -6.93 -14.50
N PHE A 123 -11.38 -6.79 -15.19
CA PHE A 123 -10.57 -7.93 -15.66
C PHE A 123 -9.31 -8.13 -14.79
N ASP A 124 -9.50 -8.09 -13.49
CA ASP A 124 -8.46 -8.27 -12.48
C ASP A 124 -8.69 -9.55 -11.68
N SER A 125 -7.66 -10.08 -11.03
CA SER A 125 -7.77 -11.27 -10.19
C SER A 125 -6.84 -11.20 -8.98
N ILE A 126 -7.06 -12.14 -8.04
CA ILE A 126 -6.12 -12.41 -6.95
C ILE A 126 -4.82 -12.92 -7.53
N GLY A 127 -3.70 -12.31 -7.10
CA GLY A 127 -2.36 -12.74 -7.44
C GLY A 127 -1.72 -13.61 -6.37
N GLU A 128 -0.79 -14.44 -6.78
CA GLU A 128 0.09 -15.20 -5.89
C GLU A 128 1.50 -14.63 -5.99
N PHE A 129 1.90 -13.86 -4.97
CA PHE A 129 3.19 -13.20 -4.91
C PHE A 129 3.95 -13.61 -3.64
N ALA A 130 5.23 -13.90 -3.76
CA ALA A 130 6.10 -14.25 -2.63
C ALA A 130 6.53 -12.98 -1.85
N THR A 131 5.58 -12.26 -1.26
CA THR A 131 5.80 -10.91 -0.72
C THR A 131 6.39 -10.86 0.69
N ALA A 132 6.36 -11.95 1.46
CA ALA A 132 6.74 -11.94 2.88
C ALA A 132 8.15 -11.38 3.13
N LYS A 133 9.17 -11.83 2.37
CA LYS A 133 10.55 -11.35 2.52
C LYS A 133 10.70 -9.88 2.14
N ALA A 134 10.09 -9.47 1.04
CA ALA A 134 10.17 -8.09 0.57
C ALA A 134 9.42 -7.14 1.53
N MET A 135 8.26 -7.54 2.04
CA MET A 135 7.51 -6.81 3.05
C MET A 135 8.31 -6.62 4.33
N SER A 136 8.90 -7.71 4.86
CA SER A 136 9.77 -7.66 6.04
C SER A 136 10.92 -6.69 5.82
N LYS A 137 11.63 -6.79 4.69
CA LYS A 137 12.77 -5.93 4.36
C LYS A 137 12.38 -4.46 4.18
N PHE A 138 11.22 -4.18 3.61
CA PHE A 138 10.68 -2.82 3.49
C PHE A 138 10.40 -2.21 4.86
N LEU A 139 9.64 -2.92 5.71
CA LEU A 139 9.31 -2.46 7.06
C LEU A 139 10.56 -2.26 7.92
N ASP A 140 11.50 -3.21 7.85
CA ASP A 140 12.76 -3.15 8.59
C ASP A 140 13.65 -1.98 8.16
N ARG A 141 13.71 -1.65 6.88
CA ARG A 141 14.47 -0.48 6.40
C ARG A 141 13.99 0.85 6.98
N LEU A 142 12.68 0.98 7.16
CA LEU A 142 12.11 2.16 7.83
C LEU A 142 12.29 2.07 9.35
N ASN A 143 12.06 0.89 9.93
CA ASN A 143 12.13 0.67 11.37
C ASN A 143 13.55 0.84 11.91
N SER A 144 14.56 0.31 11.23
CA SER A 144 15.98 0.43 11.64
C SER A 144 16.48 1.87 11.68
N LYS A 145 15.84 2.76 10.92
CA LYS A 145 16.10 4.21 10.94
C LYS A 145 15.23 4.97 11.94
N GLY A 146 14.34 4.30 12.67
CA GLY A 146 13.33 4.93 13.51
C GLY A 146 12.26 5.71 12.73
N LYS A 147 12.06 5.38 11.45
CA LYS A 147 11.16 6.09 10.53
C LYS A 147 9.96 5.28 10.09
N LEU A 148 9.68 4.14 10.73
CA LEU A 148 8.46 3.39 10.45
C LEU A 148 7.27 4.07 11.14
N THR A 149 6.36 4.60 10.34
CA THR A 149 5.11 5.21 10.82
C THR A 149 4.02 4.15 11.03
N LYS A 150 2.85 4.59 11.50
CA LYS A 150 1.65 3.74 11.54
C LYS A 150 1.39 3.15 10.16
N THR A 151 1.20 1.83 10.08
CA THR A 151 1.08 1.14 8.80
C THR A 151 -0.10 0.19 8.82
N ILE A 152 -0.89 0.17 7.75
CA ILE A 152 -1.99 -0.77 7.55
C ILE A 152 -1.74 -1.56 6.28
N LEU A 153 -1.79 -2.89 6.39
CA LEU A 153 -1.53 -3.82 5.29
C LEU A 153 -2.84 -4.50 4.88
N TYR A 154 -3.25 -4.34 3.64
CA TYR A 154 -4.41 -5.00 3.05
C TYR A 154 -3.95 -5.97 1.97
N ASN A 155 -4.21 -7.26 2.16
CA ASN A 155 -3.97 -8.27 1.14
C ASN A 155 -5.21 -8.57 0.32
N LEU A 156 -4.99 -9.16 -0.84
CA LEU A 156 -6.06 -9.68 -1.69
C LEU A 156 -6.10 -11.21 -1.71
N ASN A 157 -5.00 -11.89 -1.40
CA ASN A 157 -4.93 -13.34 -1.36
C ASN A 157 -5.14 -13.84 0.08
N PRO A 158 -6.24 -14.58 0.38
CA PRO A 158 -6.51 -15.05 1.74
C PRO A 158 -5.46 -16.03 2.26
N CYS A 159 -4.68 -16.69 1.39
CA CYS A 159 -3.56 -17.54 1.80
C CYS A 159 -2.42 -16.77 2.48
N ALA A 160 -2.40 -15.45 2.37
CA ALA A 160 -1.42 -14.58 3.03
C ALA A 160 -1.91 -13.98 4.36
N ASN A 161 -3.10 -14.34 4.86
CA ASN A 161 -3.65 -13.76 6.08
C ASN A 161 -2.73 -13.98 7.29
N GLU A 162 -2.29 -15.21 7.52
CA GLU A 162 -1.40 -15.57 8.64
C GLU A 162 0.01 -14.99 8.42
N VAL A 163 0.45 -14.85 7.16
CA VAL A 163 1.72 -14.19 6.84
C VAL A 163 1.71 -12.74 7.31
N ILE A 164 0.62 -12.00 7.04
CA ILE A 164 0.50 -10.62 7.50
C ILE A 164 0.30 -10.57 9.01
N ALA A 165 -0.61 -11.37 9.55
CA ALA A 165 -0.94 -11.36 10.97
C ALA A 165 0.30 -11.64 11.84
N THR A 166 1.22 -12.49 11.39
CA THR A 166 2.51 -12.69 12.06
C THR A 166 3.51 -11.56 11.77
N MET A 167 3.51 -10.99 10.56
CA MET A 167 4.43 -9.92 10.18
C MET A 167 4.21 -8.65 11.02
N ILE A 168 2.95 -8.25 11.22
CA ILE A 168 2.63 -7.04 11.99
C ILE A 168 3.12 -7.09 13.43
N GLY A 169 3.25 -8.28 14.01
CA GLY A 169 3.76 -8.48 15.36
C GLY A 169 5.24 -8.11 15.53
N ASN A 170 6.04 -8.22 14.45
CA ASN A 170 7.47 -7.96 14.50
C ASN A 170 7.84 -6.49 14.63
N PHE A 171 6.92 -5.58 14.33
CA PHE A 171 7.18 -4.14 14.25
C PHE A 171 6.33 -3.30 15.21
N GLN A 172 5.74 -3.94 16.24
CA GLN A 172 5.11 -3.24 17.35
C GLN A 172 6.21 -2.76 18.31
N ASP A 173 6.25 -1.47 18.60
CA ASP A 173 7.30 -0.86 19.44
C ASP A 173 6.78 -0.29 20.76
N GLY A 174 5.50 -0.46 21.07
CA GLY A 174 4.85 0.04 22.27
C GLY A 174 4.51 1.53 22.26
N SER A 175 4.92 2.29 21.26
CA SER A 175 4.61 3.72 21.15
C SER A 175 3.12 3.98 20.92
N ILE A 176 2.48 3.15 20.08
CA ILE A 176 1.06 3.23 19.73
C ILE A 176 0.49 1.82 19.70
N PRO A 177 -0.58 1.51 20.46
CA PRO A 177 -1.23 0.20 20.37
C PRO A 177 -1.76 -0.07 18.96
N GLY A 178 -1.31 -1.16 18.33
CA GLY A 178 -1.66 -1.48 16.95
C GLY A 178 -1.02 -0.54 15.93
N LYS A 179 0.23 -0.15 16.15
CA LYS A 179 1.01 0.69 15.22
C LYS A 179 1.04 0.11 13.81
N ILE A 180 1.26 -1.18 13.71
CA ILE A 180 1.18 -1.92 12.46
C ILE A 180 -0.08 -2.79 12.51
N GLN A 181 -0.96 -2.67 11.52
CA GLN A 181 -2.24 -3.34 11.48
C GLN A 181 -2.42 -4.20 10.24
N PHE A 182 -3.14 -5.30 10.42
CA PHE A 182 -3.71 -6.05 9.32
C PHE A 182 -5.09 -5.45 9.02
N GLY A 183 -5.26 -4.87 7.84
CA GLY A 183 -6.49 -4.22 7.40
C GLY A 183 -7.63 -5.20 7.12
N SER A 184 -8.83 -4.68 6.90
CA SER A 184 -10.03 -5.48 6.62
C SER A 184 -9.91 -6.29 5.33
N GLY A 185 -10.76 -7.30 5.19
CA GLY A 185 -10.94 -7.97 3.90
C GLY A 185 -11.25 -6.94 2.82
N TRP A 186 -10.41 -6.92 1.78
CA TRP A 186 -10.45 -5.92 0.72
C TRP A 186 -10.86 -6.56 -0.61
N TRP A 187 -11.63 -5.85 -1.42
CA TRP A 187 -12.08 -6.20 -2.77
C TRP A 187 -12.70 -7.60 -2.85
N PHE A 188 -11.99 -8.61 -3.40
CA PHE A 188 -12.49 -9.99 -3.50
C PHE A 188 -12.71 -10.65 -2.13
N LEU A 189 -12.08 -10.14 -1.07
CA LEU A 189 -12.26 -10.63 0.30
C LEU A 189 -13.33 -9.84 1.09
N ASP A 190 -13.90 -8.80 0.51
CA ASP A 190 -14.97 -8.02 1.11
C ASP A 190 -16.33 -8.72 0.94
N GLN A 191 -16.41 -9.90 1.50
CA GLN A 191 -17.58 -10.76 1.59
C GLN A 191 -17.47 -11.61 2.88
N LYS A 192 -18.57 -12.25 3.32
CA LYS A 192 -18.65 -12.90 4.61
C LYS A 192 -17.45 -13.80 4.93
N ASP A 193 -17.17 -14.78 4.07
CA ASP A 193 -16.09 -15.76 4.32
C ASP A 193 -14.69 -15.11 4.33
N GLY A 194 -14.46 -14.11 3.47
CA GLY A 194 -13.21 -13.36 3.45
C GLY A 194 -13.02 -12.51 4.69
N MET A 195 -14.07 -11.85 5.17
CA MET A 195 -14.04 -11.08 6.42
C MET A 195 -13.81 -11.99 7.62
N GLU A 196 -14.53 -13.10 7.73
CA GLU A 196 -14.37 -14.06 8.85
C GLU A 196 -12.95 -14.63 8.87
N ARG A 197 -12.37 -15.03 7.74
CA ARG A 197 -10.98 -15.51 7.68
C ARG A 197 -9.98 -14.46 8.12
N GLN A 198 -10.14 -13.21 7.67
CA GLN A 198 -9.25 -12.11 8.05
C GLN A 198 -9.36 -11.80 9.55
N LEU A 199 -10.60 -11.70 10.08
CA LEU A 199 -10.85 -11.44 11.50
C LEU A 199 -10.31 -12.57 12.40
N ASN A 200 -10.49 -13.83 12.01
CA ASN A 200 -9.94 -14.98 12.72
C ASN A 200 -8.40 -14.94 12.75
N ALA A 201 -7.74 -14.72 11.62
CA ALA A 201 -6.30 -14.60 11.59
C ALA A 201 -5.79 -13.42 12.46
N LEU A 202 -6.48 -12.28 12.42
CA LEU A 202 -6.14 -11.12 13.25
C LEU A 202 -6.38 -11.40 14.74
N SER A 203 -7.49 -12.04 15.12
CA SER A 203 -7.79 -12.32 16.54
C SER A 203 -6.81 -13.30 17.17
N LEU A 204 -6.34 -14.28 16.39
CA LEU A 204 -5.39 -15.29 16.85
C LEU A 204 -3.95 -14.80 16.97
N LEU A 205 -3.53 -13.90 16.10
CA LEU A 205 -2.11 -13.53 15.90
C LEU A 205 -1.83 -12.04 16.08
N GLY A 206 -2.85 -11.22 16.29
CA GLY A 206 -2.73 -9.78 16.42
C GLY A 206 -3.61 -9.19 17.51
N LEU A 207 -3.94 -7.92 17.39
CA LEU A 207 -4.72 -7.17 18.39
C LEU A 207 -6.05 -6.70 17.81
N LEU A 208 -7.06 -7.56 17.81
CA LEU A 208 -8.40 -7.29 17.27
C LEU A 208 -9.05 -6.04 17.89
N SER A 209 -8.82 -5.79 19.19
CA SER A 209 -9.37 -4.62 19.90
C SER A 209 -8.87 -3.26 19.39
N ARG A 210 -7.83 -3.24 18.57
CA ARG A 210 -7.27 -2.03 17.94
C ARG A 210 -7.44 -2.04 16.42
N PHE A 211 -8.18 -3.00 15.91
CA PHE A 211 -8.47 -3.10 14.48
C PHE A 211 -9.17 -1.85 13.96
N VAL A 212 -8.69 -1.31 12.86
CA VAL A 212 -9.23 -0.09 12.23
C VAL A 212 -10.67 -0.28 11.72
N GLY A 213 -11.09 -1.52 11.53
CA GLY A 213 -12.40 -1.86 11.00
C GLY A 213 -12.44 -1.89 9.47
N MET A 214 -13.64 -2.01 8.95
CA MET A 214 -13.90 -2.12 7.52
C MET A 214 -13.96 -0.73 6.90
N LEU A 215 -13.25 -0.60 5.78
CA LEU A 215 -13.38 0.52 4.84
C LEU A 215 -14.15 0.01 3.63
N THR A 216 -15.14 0.76 3.14
CA THR A 216 -15.90 0.30 1.95
C THR A 216 -15.07 0.32 0.68
N ASP A 217 -14.12 1.24 0.58
CA ASP A 217 -13.29 1.46 -0.62
C ASP A 217 -14.08 1.35 -1.93
N SER A 218 -15.23 2.01 -1.97
CA SER A 218 -16.19 1.87 -3.06
C SER A 218 -16.62 3.23 -3.61
N ARG A 219 -16.81 3.26 -4.94
CA ARG A 219 -17.33 4.42 -5.67
C ARG A 219 -18.86 4.39 -5.82
N SER A 220 -19.53 3.39 -5.24
CA SER A 220 -20.98 3.22 -5.37
C SER A 220 -21.72 3.67 -4.12
N PHE A 221 -22.80 4.43 -4.28
CA PHE A 221 -23.74 4.74 -3.20
C PHE A 221 -24.38 3.49 -2.58
N LEU A 222 -24.49 2.41 -3.34
CA LEU A 222 -24.99 1.12 -2.83
C LEU A 222 -24.04 0.43 -1.84
N SER A 223 -22.86 0.98 -1.62
CA SER A 223 -21.86 0.44 -0.68
C SER A 223 -22.06 0.86 0.77
N TYR A 224 -22.90 1.85 1.06
CA TYR A 224 -23.16 2.29 2.44
C TYR A 224 -23.66 1.15 3.37
N PRO A 225 -24.51 0.21 2.93
CA PRO A 225 -24.92 -0.93 3.76
C PRO A 225 -23.77 -1.89 4.14
N ARG A 226 -22.61 -1.82 3.48
CA ARG A 226 -21.46 -2.69 3.76
C ARG A 226 -20.91 -2.50 5.18
N HIS A 227 -21.01 -1.30 5.75
CA HIS A 227 -20.67 -1.08 7.16
C HIS A 227 -21.58 -1.85 8.13
N GLU A 228 -22.88 -1.92 7.86
CA GLU A 228 -23.81 -2.71 8.64
C GLU A 228 -23.51 -4.20 8.49
N TYR A 229 -23.30 -4.63 7.27
CA TYR A 229 -22.93 -5.99 6.93
C TYR A 229 -21.65 -6.45 7.67
N PHE A 230 -20.62 -5.63 7.64
CA PHE A 230 -19.39 -5.88 8.38
C PHE A 230 -19.64 -5.98 9.90
N ARG A 231 -20.39 -5.04 10.48
CA ARG A 231 -20.71 -5.07 11.91
C ARG A 231 -21.46 -6.35 12.31
N ARG A 232 -22.38 -6.83 11.48
CA ARG A 232 -23.08 -8.09 11.73
C ARG A 232 -22.12 -9.28 11.73
N THR A 233 -21.20 -9.34 10.76
CA THR A 233 -20.18 -10.38 10.69
C THR A 233 -19.28 -10.35 11.92
N LEU A 234 -18.77 -9.18 12.31
CA LEU A 234 -17.93 -9.02 13.48
C LEU A 234 -18.66 -9.36 14.79
N CYS A 235 -19.88 -8.86 14.98
CA CYS A 235 -20.66 -9.15 16.20
C CYS A 235 -21.02 -10.64 16.31
N ASN A 236 -21.32 -11.29 15.18
CA ASN A 236 -21.59 -12.73 15.18
C ASN A 236 -20.34 -13.53 15.56
N LEU A 237 -19.18 -13.18 15.02
CA LEU A 237 -17.91 -13.82 15.37
C LEU A 237 -17.62 -13.69 16.87
N LEU A 238 -17.69 -12.45 17.40
CA LEU A 238 -17.43 -12.19 18.83
C LEU A 238 -18.47 -12.87 19.74
N GLY A 239 -19.74 -12.90 19.33
CA GLY A 239 -20.79 -13.59 20.08
C GLY A 239 -20.52 -15.09 20.20
N CYS A 240 -20.15 -15.74 19.11
CA CYS A 240 -19.79 -17.18 19.13
C CYS A 240 -18.52 -17.46 19.95
N ASP A 241 -17.61 -16.54 20.06
CA ASP A 241 -16.36 -16.72 20.85
C ASP A 241 -16.58 -16.53 22.37
N VAL A 242 -17.65 -15.85 22.76
CA VAL A 242 -17.97 -15.55 24.18
C VAL A 242 -18.95 -16.58 24.80
N GLU A 243 -19.77 -17.24 23.99
CA GLU A 243 -20.67 -18.34 24.45
C GLU A 243 -19.90 -19.63 24.73
#